data_ca82356a165385336840d2c28b7cb78b
#
_entry.id   ca82356a165385336840d2c28b7cb78b
#
_cell.length_a   1.000
_cell.length_b   1.000
_cell.length_c   1.000
_cell.angle_alpha   90.00
_cell.angle_beta   90.00
_cell.angle_gamma   90.00
#
_symmetry.space_group_name_H-M   'P 1'
#
loop_
_entity.id
_entity.type
_entity.pdbx_description
1 polymer ?
#
loop_
_entity_poly.entity_id
_entity_poly.type
_entity_poly.pdbx_seq_one_letter_code
_entity_poly.pdbx_strand_id
1 'polypeptide(L)'
;MRDDGIPAGWFDTRRRGTRRWWDGTRWTSHISVRGRKTTMAEDSASVRRQLLVCELVLGAVMIGAILIALWGSLPVVVVRPVIVATGTALVVMPFLITRQLRRVALPARRAGVPTRR
;
A
#
# COMPACT_ATOMS: atom_id res chain seq x y z
N MET A 1 -40.20 8.92 -4.66
CA MET A 1 -39.06 8.64 -3.79
C MET A 1 -38.05 9.75 -3.94
N ARG A 2 -37.95 10.59 -2.97
CA ARG A 2 -36.89 11.60 -2.99
C ARG A 2 -35.58 10.88 -2.84
N ASP A 3 -34.82 10.90 -3.89
CA ASP A 3 -33.44 10.47 -3.85
C ASP A 3 -32.67 11.59 -3.11
N ASP A 4 -32.76 11.60 -1.79
CA ASP A 4 -31.93 12.45 -0.95
C ASP A 4 -30.46 11.96 -1.05
N GLY A 5 -30.10 11.62 -2.30
CA GLY A 5 -28.82 11.10 -2.67
C GLY A 5 -27.73 12.09 -2.32
N ILE A 6 -26.73 11.61 -1.66
CA ILE A 6 -25.51 12.38 -1.39
C ILE A 6 -24.98 12.86 -2.73
N PRO A 7 -24.74 14.18 -2.93
CA PRO A 7 -24.29 14.73 -4.19
C PRO A 7 -22.95 14.17 -4.61
N ALA A 8 -22.71 14.10 -5.92
CA ALA A 8 -21.41 13.68 -6.47
C ALA A 8 -20.28 14.54 -5.90
N GLY A 9 -19.19 13.91 -5.54
CA GLY A 9 -18.06 14.60 -4.92
C GLY A 9 -16.91 13.68 -4.48
N TRP A 10 -15.90 14.32 -3.96
CA TRP A 10 -14.72 13.64 -3.41
C TRP A 10 -14.89 13.38 -1.92
N PHE A 11 -14.80 12.12 -1.51
CA PHE A 11 -14.91 11.70 -0.12
C PHE A 11 -13.63 11.02 0.35
N ASP A 12 -13.26 11.28 1.59
CA ASP A 12 -12.09 10.66 2.21
C ASP A 12 -12.26 9.15 2.33
N THR A 13 -11.19 8.42 2.08
CA THR A 13 -11.11 6.97 2.29
C THR A 13 -10.42 6.65 3.61
N ARG A 14 -10.41 5.38 4.00
CA ARG A 14 -9.68 4.92 5.19
C ARG A 14 -8.15 5.04 5.04
N ARG A 15 -7.66 5.18 3.82
CA ARG A 15 -6.25 5.48 3.56
C ARG A 15 -6.01 6.98 3.68
N ARG A 16 -5.13 7.39 4.56
CA ARG A 16 -4.79 8.79 4.82
C ARG A 16 -4.33 9.51 3.53
N GLY A 17 -4.86 10.70 3.28
CA GLY A 17 -4.51 11.50 2.10
C GLY A 17 -5.08 10.98 0.79
N THR A 18 -6.03 10.05 0.84
CA THR A 18 -6.69 9.50 -0.35
C THR A 18 -8.18 9.80 -0.31
N ARG A 19 -8.70 10.32 -1.43
CA ARG A 19 -10.13 10.56 -1.64
C ARG A 19 -10.61 9.73 -2.80
N ARG A 20 -11.87 9.31 -2.76
CA ARG A 20 -12.52 8.56 -3.82
C ARG A 20 -13.71 9.35 -4.35
N TRP A 21 -13.95 9.27 -5.65
CA TRP A 21 -15.06 9.95 -6.30
C TRP A 21 -16.35 9.16 -6.16
N TRP A 22 -17.38 9.85 -5.70
CA TRP A 22 -18.77 9.39 -5.68
C TRP A 22 -19.54 10.10 -6.79
N ASP A 23 -20.20 9.36 -7.69
CA ASP A 23 -20.93 9.92 -8.84
C ASP A 23 -22.40 10.28 -8.54
N GLY A 24 -22.82 10.15 -7.30
CA GLY A 24 -24.21 10.32 -6.86
C GLY A 24 -24.98 9.03 -6.69
N THR A 25 -24.54 7.93 -7.30
CA THR A 25 -25.19 6.61 -7.25
C THR A 25 -24.26 5.49 -6.78
N ARG A 26 -22.99 5.55 -7.15
CA ARG A 26 -21.99 4.52 -6.84
C ARG A 26 -20.58 5.11 -6.66
N TRP A 27 -19.74 4.34 -6.01
CA TRP A 27 -18.32 4.62 -5.93
C TRP A 27 -17.63 4.29 -7.25
N THR A 28 -16.88 5.25 -7.79
CA THR A 28 -16.10 5.06 -9.01
C THR A 28 -14.70 4.54 -8.70
N SER A 29 -13.96 4.16 -9.74
CA SER A 29 -12.54 3.79 -9.65
C SER A 29 -11.60 4.98 -9.56
N HIS A 30 -12.12 6.21 -9.71
CA HIS A 30 -11.31 7.43 -9.63
C HIS A 30 -10.97 7.75 -8.19
N ILE A 31 -9.68 7.97 -7.94
CA ILE A 31 -9.15 8.35 -6.64
C ILE A 31 -8.24 9.57 -6.75
N SER A 32 -8.09 10.29 -5.66
CA SER A 32 -7.11 11.37 -5.53
C SER A 32 -6.16 11.01 -4.39
N VAL A 33 -4.88 10.90 -4.70
CA VAL A 33 -3.83 10.59 -3.73
C VAL A 33 -2.97 11.84 -3.55
N ARG A 34 -3.00 12.43 -2.37
CA ARG A 34 -2.27 13.67 -2.04
C ARG A 34 -2.51 14.78 -3.08
N GLY A 35 -3.75 14.95 -3.53
CA GLY A 35 -4.14 15.96 -4.51
C GLY A 35 -3.94 15.56 -5.99
N ARG A 36 -3.28 14.45 -6.28
CA ARG A 36 -3.11 13.93 -7.64
C ARG A 36 -4.23 12.96 -8.01
N LYS A 37 -4.96 13.28 -9.06
CA LYS A 37 -6.04 12.44 -9.57
C LYS A 37 -5.45 11.24 -10.32
N THR A 38 -5.91 10.03 -10.01
CA THR A 38 -5.50 8.78 -10.63
C THR A 38 -6.64 7.76 -10.55
N THR A 39 -6.43 6.57 -11.09
CA THR A 39 -7.36 5.46 -10.94
C THR A 39 -6.85 4.46 -9.90
N MET A 40 -7.75 3.66 -9.33
CA MET A 40 -7.35 2.60 -8.39
C MET A 40 -6.39 1.59 -9.03
N ALA A 41 -6.58 1.31 -10.32
CA ALA A 41 -5.72 0.40 -11.07
C ALA A 41 -4.30 0.95 -11.22
N GLU A 42 -4.15 2.23 -11.60
CA GLU A 42 -2.85 2.88 -11.74
C GLU A 42 -2.12 3.02 -10.40
N ASP A 43 -2.84 3.41 -9.33
CA ASP A 43 -2.26 3.50 -8.00
C ASP A 43 -1.78 2.12 -7.51
N SER A 44 -2.59 1.08 -7.67
CA SER A 44 -2.20 -0.28 -7.28
C SER A 44 -1.03 -0.81 -8.11
N ALA A 45 -0.96 -0.51 -9.41
CA ALA A 45 0.14 -0.91 -10.27
C ALA A 45 1.45 -0.22 -9.87
N SER A 46 1.40 1.08 -9.57
CA SER A 46 2.58 1.83 -9.13
C SER A 46 3.11 1.32 -7.78
N VAL A 47 2.21 1.05 -6.83
CA VAL A 47 2.57 0.49 -5.51
C VAL A 47 3.14 -0.92 -5.64
N ARG A 48 2.57 -1.77 -6.50
CA ARG A 48 3.12 -3.12 -6.76
C ARG A 48 4.51 -3.05 -7.38
N ARG A 49 4.72 -2.13 -8.32
CA ARG A 49 6.04 -1.93 -8.93
C ARG A 49 7.09 -1.50 -7.91
N GLN A 50 6.75 -0.55 -7.04
CA GLN A 50 7.64 -0.14 -5.95
C GLN A 50 7.93 -1.29 -4.99
N LEU A 51 6.92 -2.09 -4.66
CA LEU A 51 7.09 -3.27 -3.81
C LEU A 51 8.07 -4.26 -4.42
N LEU A 52 7.91 -4.60 -5.71
CA LEU A 52 8.82 -5.51 -6.42
C LEU A 52 10.27 -5.01 -6.40
N VAL A 53 10.48 -3.72 -6.63
CA VAL A 53 11.83 -3.13 -6.58
C VAL A 53 12.40 -3.23 -5.16
N CYS A 54 11.63 -2.90 -4.13
CA CYS A 54 12.06 -3.03 -2.74
C CYS A 54 12.38 -4.48 -2.37
N GLU A 55 11.55 -5.43 -2.79
CA GLU A 55 11.79 -6.85 -2.53
C GLU A 55 13.04 -7.39 -3.24
N LEU A 56 13.27 -6.95 -4.47
CA LEU A 56 14.49 -7.31 -5.20
C LEU A 56 15.75 -6.77 -4.51
N VAL A 57 15.72 -5.52 -4.06
CA VAL A 57 16.85 -4.91 -3.33
C VAL A 57 17.09 -5.63 -2.01
N LEU A 58 16.03 -5.88 -1.23
CA LEU A 58 16.13 -6.60 0.04
C LEU A 58 16.62 -8.03 -0.16
N GLY A 59 16.14 -8.71 -1.18
CA GLY A 59 16.60 -10.06 -1.55
C GLY A 59 18.08 -10.08 -1.92
N ALA A 60 18.54 -9.10 -2.69
CA ALA A 60 19.96 -8.96 -3.05
C ALA A 60 20.84 -8.70 -1.83
N VAL A 61 20.40 -7.85 -0.90
CA VAL A 61 21.12 -7.59 0.36
C VAL A 61 21.19 -8.85 1.22
N MET A 62 20.11 -9.61 1.30
CA MET A 62 20.07 -10.87 2.07
C MET A 62 21.01 -11.92 1.47
N ILE A 63 21.00 -12.10 0.15
CA ILE A 63 21.89 -13.02 -0.54
C ILE A 63 23.35 -12.60 -0.34
N GLY A 64 23.66 -11.31 -0.46
CA GLY A 64 24.98 -10.78 -0.20
C GLY A 64 25.47 -11.06 1.22
N ALA A 65 24.59 -10.85 2.22
CA ALA A 65 24.89 -11.14 3.61
C ALA A 65 25.16 -12.64 3.86
N ILE A 66 24.37 -13.50 3.24
CA ILE A 66 24.58 -14.97 3.34
C ILE A 66 25.90 -15.37 2.71
N LEU A 67 26.24 -14.84 1.53
CA LEU A 67 27.50 -15.13 0.85
C LEU A 67 28.70 -14.67 1.67
N ILE A 68 28.64 -13.49 2.27
CA ILE A 68 29.69 -12.98 3.16
C ILE A 68 29.82 -13.85 4.41
N ALA A 69 28.71 -14.32 4.97
CA ALA A 69 28.73 -15.24 6.10
C ALA A 69 29.38 -16.61 5.75
N LEU A 70 29.05 -17.14 4.59
CA LEU A 70 29.61 -18.41 4.12
C LEU A 70 31.11 -18.30 3.77
N TRP A 71 31.55 -17.14 3.29
CA TRP A 71 32.97 -16.91 2.99
C TRP A 71 33.82 -16.67 4.24
N GLY A 72 33.17 -16.51 5.40
CA GLY A 72 33.85 -16.38 6.71
C GLY A 72 34.59 -15.04 6.89
N SER A 73 34.34 -14.06 6.04
CA SER A 73 35.02 -12.75 6.10
C SER A 73 34.53 -11.82 7.18
N LEU A 74 33.33 -12.04 7.71
CA LEU A 74 32.74 -11.24 8.80
C LEU A 74 32.23 -12.11 9.95
N PRO A 75 32.33 -11.62 11.20
CA PRO A 75 31.77 -12.33 12.34
C PRO A 75 30.26 -12.49 12.23
N VAL A 76 29.74 -13.66 12.56
CA VAL A 76 28.31 -14.01 12.54
C VAL A 76 27.46 -13.00 13.31
N VAL A 77 28.01 -12.42 14.38
CA VAL A 77 27.34 -11.39 15.20
C VAL A 77 26.93 -10.16 14.38
N VAL A 78 27.71 -9.80 13.35
CA VAL A 78 27.41 -8.66 12.48
C VAL A 78 26.41 -9.04 11.38
N VAL A 79 26.53 -10.23 10.82
CA VAL A 79 25.71 -10.68 9.69
C VAL A 79 24.33 -11.13 10.10
N ARG A 80 24.21 -11.76 11.26
CA ARG A 80 22.94 -12.28 11.78
C ARG A 80 21.82 -11.23 11.90
N PRO A 81 22.04 -10.03 12.47
CA PRO A 81 20.99 -9.02 12.56
C PRO A 81 20.56 -8.51 11.18
N VAL A 82 21.47 -8.43 10.20
CA VAL A 82 21.14 -8.03 8.83
C VAL A 82 20.22 -9.06 8.18
N ILE A 83 20.52 -10.34 8.29
CA ILE A 83 19.68 -11.44 7.75
C ILE A 83 18.30 -11.42 8.40
N VAL A 84 18.21 -11.27 9.72
CA VAL A 84 16.94 -11.25 10.44
C VAL A 84 16.12 -10.01 10.07
N ALA A 85 16.73 -8.85 10.04
CA ALA A 85 16.04 -7.60 9.66
C ALA A 85 15.52 -7.64 8.22
N THR A 86 16.33 -8.13 7.28
CA THR A 86 15.97 -8.23 5.87
C THR A 86 14.86 -9.26 5.64
N GLY A 87 14.99 -10.42 6.27
CA GLY A 87 13.98 -11.49 6.21
C GLY A 87 12.64 -11.03 6.80
N THR A 88 12.64 -10.32 7.93
CA THR A 88 11.45 -9.75 8.53
C THR A 88 10.82 -8.70 7.61
N ALA A 89 11.61 -7.82 7.02
CA ALA A 89 11.13 -6.80 6.09
C ALA A 89 10.47 -7.42 4.85
N LEU A 90 11.05 -8.48 4.29
CA LEU A 90 10.49 -9.21 3.13
C LEU A 90 9.10 -9.79 3.40
N VAL A 91 8.81 -10.19 4.63
CA VAL A 91 7.50 -10.74 5.01
C VAL A 91 6.51 -9.63 5.38
N VAL A 92 6.94 -8.63 6.13
CA VAL A 92 6.07 -7.58 6.68
C VAL A 92 5.66 -6.55 5.63
N MET A 93 6.57 -6.17 4.74
CA MET A 93 6.32 -5.15 3.71
C MET A 93 5.12 -5.47 2.80
N PRO A 94 5.06 -6.64 2.14
CA PRO A 94 3.92 -6.96 1.27
C PRO A 94 2.61 -7.02 2.03
N PHE A 95 2.63 -7.48 3.28
CA PHE A 95 1.44 -7.51 4.13
C PHE A 95 0.91 -6.10 4.43
N LEU A 96 1.79 -5.18 4.83
CA LEU A 96 1.42 -3.79 5.11
C LEU A 96 0.89 -3.07 3.86
N ILE A 97 1.52 -3.27 2.72
CA ILE A 97 1.12 -2.65 1.45
C ILE A 97 -0.23 -3.20 0.99
N THR A 98 -0.45 -4.49 1.05
CA THR A 98 -1.75 -5.11 0.73
C THR A 98 -2.85 -4.56 1.64
N ARG A 99 -2.58 -4.40 2.93
CA ARG A 99 -3.50 -3.78 3.88
C ARG A 99 -3.82 -2.32 3.52
N GLN A 100 -2.81 -1.55 3.11
CA GLN A 100 -2.98 -0.16 2.67
C GLN A 100 -3.86 -0.06 1.41
N LEU A 101 -3.61 -0.90 0.41
CA LEU A 101 -4.40 -0.94 -0.83
C LEU A 101 -5.87 -1.28 -0.56
N ARG A 102 -6.15 -2.21 0.35
CA ARG A 102 -7.53 -2.55 0.76
C ARG A 102 -8.25 -1.38 1.42
N ARG A 103 -7.54 -0.53 2.15
CA ARG A 103 -8.12 0.65 2.82
C ARG A 103 -8.60 1.72 1.84
N VAL A 104 -8.06 1.79 0.64
CA VAL A 104 -8.51 2.72 -0.41
C VAL A 104 -9.93 2.43 -0.86
N ALA A 105 -10.33 1.17 -0.89
CA ALA A 105 -11.68 0.76 -1.30
C ALA A 105 -12.75 1.07 -0.24
N LEU A 106 -12.36 1.36 1.01
CA LEU A 106 -13.27 1.56 2.13
C LEU A 106 -13.46 3.06 2.43
N PRO A 107 -14.72 3.53 2.59
CA PRO A 107 -14.97 4.93 3.00
C PRO A 107 -14.46 5.20 4.40
N ALA A 108 -14.17 6.47 4.69
CA ALA A 108 -13.82 6.89 6.03
C ALA A 108 -14.97 6.65 7.02
N ARG A 109 -14.66 6.35 8.28
CA ARG A 109 -15.64 6.13 9.35
C ARG A 109 -16.23 7.46 9.87
N ARG A 110 -16.62 8.37 8.98
CA ARG A 110 -17.24 9.64 9.35
C ARG A 110 -18.74 9.61 9.04
N ALA A 111 -19.55 10.25 9.89
CA ALA A 111 -20.97 10.45 9.61
C ALA A 111 -21.15 11.21 8.29
N GLY A 112 -22.09 10.78 7.44
CA GLY A 112 -22.39 11.43 6.15
C GLY A 112 -21.61 10.93 4.95
N VAL A 113 -20.70 9.97 5.11
CA VAL A 113 -20.00 9.33 3.96
C VAL A 113 -20.89 8.22 3.38
N PRO A 114 -21.09 8.17 2.04
CA PRO A 114 -21.88 7.10 1.40
C PRO A 114 -21.24 5.73 1.64
N THR A 115 -22.07 4.76 2.05
CA THR A 115 -21.63 3.38 2.30
C THR A 115 -22.00 2.41 1.18
N ARG A 116 -22.74 2.87 0.18
CA ARG A 116 -23.14 2.04 -0.96
C ARG A 116 -21.95 1.60 -1.79
N ARG A 117 -21.87 0.31 -1.99
CA ARG A 117 -20.82 -0.35 -2.80
C ARG A 117 -21.18 -0.36 -4.28
#